data_a7698e0d95effd3e510f8d6ecb9011e8
#
_entry.id   a7698e0d95effd3e510f8d6ecb9011e8
#
_cell.length_a   1.000
_cell.length_b   1.000
_cell.length_c   1.000
_cell.angle_alpha   90.00
_cell.angle_beta   90.00
_cell.angle_gamma   90.00
#
_symmetry.space_group_name_H-M   'P 1'
#
loop_
_entity.id
_entity.type
_entity.pdbx_description
1 polymer ?
#
loop_
_entity_poly.entity_id
_entity_poly.type
_entity_poly.pdbx_seq_one_letter_code
_entity_poly.pdbx_strand_id
1 'polypeptide(L)'
;CSEWFEFVIRGVPQAWVLPGLFIHPCSNREVMAGQGTIGMEIIEDLPDVDVVVTPYGGGGLTGGVASAVKLLKPQVRAWACELETGAPLAPSLAARHPVDIDVEHAHSFAEGFSGGPTVIKEVWPVMAANLDGSALMSVAELAQNVKLLATRQHLVVEGAGAAAVAVAVAGRVGAKPGEKVVCVVSGGHIDASVLAEILSGVEEWDKDDVAIAKL
;
A
#
# COMPACT_ATOMS: atom_id res chain seq x y z
N CYS A 1 8.08 12.06 0.03
CA CYS A 1 9.30 11.20 -0.05
C CYS A 1 10.58 11.95 0.32
N SER A 2 10.77 13.21 -0.13
CA SER A 2 12.01 13.97 0.19
C SER A 2 12.10 14.35 1.69
N GLU A 3 11.01 14.75 2.31
CA GLU A 3 10.97 15.15 3.72
C GLU A 3 11.16 13.95 4.67
N TRP A 4 10.61 12.80 4.31
CA TRP A 4 10.80 11.56 5.07
C TRP A 4 12.25 11.08 5.04
N PHE A 5 12.89 11.26 3.88
CA PHE A 5 14.30 10.94 3.71
C PHE A 5 15.21 11.85 4.56
N GLU A 6 14.91 13.16 4.62
CA GLU A 6 15.63 14.07 5.53
C GLU A 6 15.43 13.73 7.01
N PHE A 7 14.24 13.27 7.40
CA PHE A 7 13.95 12.87 8.77
C PHE A 7 14.77 11.62 9.18
N VAL A 8 14.81 10.62 8.34
CA VAL A 8 15.59 9.38 8.59
C VAL A 8 17.09 9.67 8.66
N ILE A 9 17.60 10.59 7.83
CA ILE A 9 19.03 10.95 7.84
C ILE A 9 19.39 11.89 8.99
N ARG A 10 18.51 12.79 9.41
CA ARG A 10 18.80 13.72 10.52
C ARG A 10 19.06 13.03 11.87
N GLY A 11 18.52 11.83 12.07
CA GLY A 11 18.76 11.01 13.27
C GLY A 11 20.02 10.17 13.24
N VAL A 12 20.71 10.06 12.09
CA VAL A 12 21.90 9.25 11.93
C VAL A 12 23.14 10.14 11.95
N PRO A 13 24.15 9.89 12.83
CA PRO A 13 25.40 10.63 12.79
C PRO A 13 25.99 10.63 11.38
N GLN A 14 26.42 11.81 10.89
CA GLN A 14 26.88 12.00 9.51
C GLN A 14 28.05 11.06 9.13
N ALA A 15 28.79 10.56 10.12
CA ALA A 15 29.84 9.56 9.95
C ALA A 15 29.32 8.16 9.53
N TRP A 16 28.03 7.93 9.65
CA TRP A 16 27.36 6.65 9.29
C TRP A 16 26.65 6.73 7.93
N VAL A 17 26.52 7.94 7.39
CA VAL A 17 26.05 8.14 6.02
C VAL A 17 27.23 7.84 5.11
N LEU A 18 27.34 6.62 4.65
CA LEU A 18 28.28 6.29 3.59
C LEU A 18 27.98 7.20 2.39
N PRO A 19 28.98 7.87 1.80
CA PRO A 19 28.81 8.53 0.52
C PRO A 19 28.48 7.42 -0.49
N GLY A 20 27.22 7.16 -0.68
CA GLY A 20 26.76 5.94 -1.30
C GLY A 20 25.58 6.15 -2.22
N LEU A 21 25.32 5.16 -2.97
CA LEU A 21 24.21 5.02 -3.89
C LEU A 21 22.89 5.16 -3.11
N PHE A 22 22.12 6.20 -3.41
CA PHE A 22 20.73 6.27 -2.94
C PHE A 22 19.84 5.36 -3.79
N ILE A 23 19.26 4.37 -3.15
CA ILE A 23 18.31 3.45 -3.79
C ILE A 23 16.90 3.88 -3.37
N HIS A 24 16.16 4.46 -4.31
CA HIS A 24 14.80 4.93 -4.03
C HIS A 24 13.84 3.72 -3.89
N PRO A 25 13.09 3.60 -2.78
CA PRO A 25 12.28 2.40 -2.50
C PRO A 25 11.13 2.17 -3.50
N CYS A 26 10.69 3.21 -4.19
CA CYS A 26 9.52 3.11 -5.07
C CYS A 26 9.87 3.22 -6.56
N SER A 27 10.81 4.12 -6.95
CA SER A 27 11.10 4.40 -8.36
C SER A 27 12.34 3.71 -8.89
N ASN A 28 13.13 3.04 -8.05
CA ASN A 28 14.25 2.25 -8.51
C ASN A 28 13.74 0.96 -9.18
N ARG A 29 14.20 0.71 -10.41
CA ARG A 29 13.71 -0.41 -11.23
C ARG A 29 14.10 -1.76 -10.68
N GLU A 30 15.28 -1.90 -10.11
CA GLU A 30 15.79 -3.14 -9.51
C GLU A 30 14.99 -3.50 -8.26
N VAL A 31 14.66 -2.50 -7.43
CA VAL A 31 13.79 -2.68 -6.26
C VAL A 31 12.39 -3.11 -6.71
N MET A 32 11.81 -2.42 -7.70
CA MET A 32 10.50 -2.78 -8.24
C MET A 32 10.50 -4.19 -8.85
N ALA A 33 11.56 -4.57 -9.58
CA ALA A 33 11.71 -5.92 -10.12
C ALA A 33 11.80 -6.97 -9.01
N GLY A 34 12.50 -6.68 -7.91
CA GLY A 34 12.53 -7.53 -6.72
C GLY A 34 11.14 -7.74 -6.12
N GLN A 35 10.30 -6.71 -6.05
CA GLN A 35 8.90 -6.85 -5.61
C GLN A 35 8.07 -7.71 -6.56
N GLY A 36 8.46 -7.80 -7.82
CA GLY A 36 7.82 -8.65 -8.82
C GLY A 36 7.87 -10.15 -8.49
N THR A 37 8.82 -10.60 -7.66
CA THR A 37 8.89 -12.00 -7.23
C THR A 37 7.63 -12.45 -6.49
N ILE A 38 6.98 -11.55 -5.75
CA ILE A 38 5.68 -11.81 -5.11
C ILE A 38 4.62 -12.18 -6.17
N GLY A 39 4.58 -11.44 -7.27
CA GLY A 39 3.65 -11.74 -8.37
C GLY A 39 3.94 -13.10 -9.04
N MET A 40 5.21 -13.49 -9.12
CA MET A 40 5.60 -14.81 -9.63
C MET A 40 5.13 -15.93 -8.69
N GLU A 41 5.40 -15.80 -7.38
CA GLU A 41 4.96 -16.75 -6.36
C GLU A 41 3.42 -16.89 -6.33
N ILE A 42 2.68 -15.77 -6.44
CA ILE A 42 1.21 -15.80 -6.53
C ILE A 42 0.74 -16.67 -7.71
N ILE A 43 1.34 -16.50 -8.89
CA ILE A 43 0.94 -17.24 -10.08
C ILE A 43 1.37 -18.72 -9.99
N GLU A 44 2.48 -19.01 -9.32
CA GLU A 44 2.96 -20.37 -9.08
C GLU A 44 2.04 -21.10 -8.09
N ASP A 45 1.70 -20.47 -6.96
CA ASP A 45 0.90 -21.09 -5.90
C ASP A 45 -0.60 -21.14 -6.24
N LEU A 46 -1.12 -20.17 -6.98
CA LEU A 46 -2.53 -20.07 -7.38
C LEU A 46 -2.64 -19.75 -8.88
N PRO A 47 -2.39 -20.74 -9.77
CA PRO A 47 -2.38 -20.51 -11.22
C PRO A 47 -3.70 -20.02 -11.82
N ASP A 48 -4.81 -20.18 -11.11
CA ASP A 48 -6.16 -19.77 -11.51
C ASP A 48 -6.69 -18.59 -10.69
N VAL A 49 -5.78 -17.72 -10.21
CA VAL A 49 -6.14 -16.44 -9.60
C VAL A 49 -6.82 -15.52 -10.61
N ASP A 50 -7.86 -14.81 -10.17
CA ASP A 50 -8.61 -13.87 -11.01
C ASP A 50 -8.25 -12.40 -10.74
N VAL A 51 -7.97 -12.08 -9.47
CA VAL A 51 -7.67 -10.72 -9.03
C VAL A 51 -6.50 -10.72 -8.04
N VAL A 52 -5.56 -9.83 -8.23
CA VAL A 52 -4.47 -9.56 -7.28
C VAL A 52 -4.58 -8.12 -6.80
N VAL A 53 -4.58 -7.92 -5.47
CA VAL A 53 -4.73 -6.60 -4.84
C VAL A 53 -3.49 -6.27 -4.03
N THR A 54 -2.95 -5.08 -4.25
CA THR A 54 -1.71 -4.60 -3.58
C THR A 54 -1.90 -3.21 -2.97
N PRO A 55 -1.29 -2.93 -1.81
CA PRO A 55 -1.30 -1.58 -1.25
C PRO A 55 -0.42 -0.63 -2.07
N TYR A 56 -0.93 0.58 -2.34
CA TYR A 56 -0.25 1.61 -3.08
C TYR A 56 0.08 2.82 -2.17
N GLY A 57 1.37 3.05 -1.95
CA GLY A 57 1.90 4.31 -1.43
C GLY A 57 2.74 4.97 -2.53
N GLY A 58 4.03 4.67 -2.60
CA GLY A 58 4.92 5.15 -3.67
C GLY A 58 4.94 4.29 -4.95
N GLY A 59 4.26 3.15 -4.97
CA GLY A 59 4.05 2.30 -6.16
C GLY A 59 5.11 1.25 -6.46
N GLY A 60 6.20 1.16 -5.69
CA GLY A 60 7.25 0.15 -5.95
C GLY A 60 6.76 -1.29 -5.86
N LEU A 61 6.07 -1.63 -4.76
CA LEU A 61 5.47 -2.95 -4.56
C LEU A 61 4.39 -3.23 -5.62
N THR A 62 3.41 -2.34 -5.73
CA THR A 62 2.30 -2.47 -6.68
C THR A 62 2.80 -2.62 -8.12
N GLY A 63 3.79 -1.82 -8.52
CA GLY A 63 4.37 -1.87 -9.87
C GLY A 63 5.06 -3.19 -10.14
N GLY A 64 5.86 -3.68 -9.21
CA GLY A 64 6.54 -4.96 -9.35
C GLY A 64 5.58 -6.13 -9.47
N VAL A 65 4.66 -6.25 -8.51
CA VAL A 65 3.66 -7.33 -8.49
C VAL A 65 2.78 -7.30 -9.74
N ALA A 66 2.19 -6.14 -10.07
CA ALA A 66 1.32 -6.01 -11.23
C ALA A 66 2.04 -6.33 -12.54
N SER A 67 3.30 -5.87 -12.70
CA SER A 67 4.09 -6.17 -13.90
C SER A 67 4.35 -7.67 -14.06
N ALA A 68 4.72 -8.36 -12.99
CA ALA A 68 4.95 -9.79 -13.03
C ALA A 68 3.66 -10.58 -13.32
N VAL A 69 2.57 -10.22 -12.66
CA VAL A 69 1.26 -10.84 -12.87
C VAL A 69 0.79 -10.65 -14.31
N LYS A 70 0.83 -9.43 -14.83
CA LYS A 70 0.41 -9.13 -16.22
C LYS A 70 1.29 -9.79 -17.28
N LEU A 71 2.58 -9.93 -17.01
CA LEU A 71 3.50 -10.63 -17.91
C LEU A 71 3.19 -12.13 -17.98
N LEU A 72 2.93 -12.76 -16.84
CA LEU A 72 2.72 -14.20 -16.76
C LEU A 72 1.28 -14.61 -17.09
N LYS A 73 0.31 -13.80 -16.67
CA LYS A 73 -1.13 -14.04 -16.82
C LYS A 73 -1.86 -12.73 -17.16
N PRO A 74 -1.86 -12.29 -18.43
CA PRO A 74 -2.43 -10.99 -18.82
C PRO A 74 -3.92 -10.81 -18.48
N GLN A 75 -4.66 -11.91 -18.33
CA GLN A 75 -6.09 -11.92 -18.00
C GLN A 75 -6.37 -11.65 -16.52
N VAL A 76 -5.39 -11.84 -15.63
CA VAL A 76 -5.55 -11.56 -14.19
C VAL A 76 -5.66 -10.06 -13.98
N ARG A 77 -6.65 -9.63 -13.22
CA ARG A 77 -6.84 -8.22 -12.89
C ARG A 77 -5.93 -7.83 -11.72
N ALA A 78 -5.17 -6.77 -11.91
CA ALA A 78 -4.29 -6.20 -10.90
C ALA A 78 -4.90 -4.89 -10.37
N TRP A 79 -5.21 -4.85 -9.09
CA TRP A 79 -5.79 -3.69 -8.41
C TRP A 79 -4.84 -3.12 -7.38
N ALA A 80 -4.78 -1.80 -7.34
CA ALA A 80 -4.17 -1.07 -6.24
C ALA A 80 -5.22 -0.74 -5.18
N CYS A 81 -4.77 -0.45 -3.97
CA CYS A 81 -5.63 0.15 -2.94
C CYS A 81 -4.92 1.33 -2.28
N GLU A 82 -5.67 2.39 -2.01
CA GLU A 82 -5.18 3.66 -1.50
C GLU A 82 -5.97 4.11 -0.27
N LEU A 83 -5.31 4.83 0.62
CA LEU A 83 -5.97 5.47 1.75
C LEU A 83 -6.59 6.79 1.30
N GLU A 84 -7.82 7.08 1.70
CA GLU A 84 -8.57 8.29 1.31
C GLU A 84 -7.85 9.62 1.61
N THR A 85 -6.94 9.63 2.58
CA THR A 85 -6.16 10.82 2.97
C THR A 85 -5.10 11.23 1.94
N GLY A 86 -4.80 10.37 0.94
CA GLY A 86 -3.82 10.66 -0.09
C GLY A 86 -3.86 9.61 -1.20
N ALA A 87 -4.81 9.75 -2.12
CA ALA A 87 -5.11 8.76 -3.16
C ALA A 87 -4.98 9.34 -4.58
N PRO A 88 -3.75 9.65 -5.05
CA PRO A 88 -3.54 10.24 -6.38
C PRO A 88 -3.70 9.23 -7.53
N LEU A 89 -3.60 7.94 -7.27
CA LEU A 89 -3.56 6.93 -8.33
C LEU A 89 -4.92 6.73 -8.98
N ALA A 90 -6.00 6.65 -8.21
CA ALA A 90 -7.35 6.45 -8.75
C ALA A 90 -7.74 7.57 -9.75
N PRO A 91 -7.64 8.88 -9.41
CA PRO A 91 -7.92 9.96 -10.37
C PRO A 91 -6.92 9.98 -11.55
N SER A 92 -5.65 9.63 -11.31
CA SER A 92 -4.64 9.57 -12.39
C SER A 92 -4.96 8.46 -13.40
N LEU A 93 -5.38 7.29 -12.96
CA LEU A 93 -5.83 6.21 -13.85
C LEU A 93 -7.05 6.62 -14.67
N ALA A 94 -8.03 7.29 -14.05
CA ALA A 94 -9.22 7.80 -14.74
C ALA A 94 -8.85 8.87 -15.79
N ALA A 95 -7.94 9.77 -15.45
CA ALA A 95 -7.47 10.84 -16.35
C ALA A 95 -6.48 10.33 -17.42
N ARG A 96 -5.88 9.16 -17.21
CA ARG A 96 -4.78 8.61 -18.04
C ARG A 96 -3.49 9.45 -18.04
N HIS A 97 -3.30 10.23 -17.00
CA HIS A 97 -2.06 10.98 -16.72
C HIS A 97 -2.01 11.28 -15.22
N PRO A 98 -0.81 11.53 -14.64
CA PRO A 98 -0.70 11.96 -13.26
C PRO A 98 -1.54 13.21 -12.98
N VAL A 99 -2.32 13.16 -11.90
CA VAL A 99 -3.15 14.26 -11.42
C VAL A 99 -2.66 14.66 -10.04
N ASP A 100 -2.55 15.97 -9.81
CA ASP A 100 -2.28 16.49 -8.47
C ASP A 100 -3.57 16.54 -7.65
N ILE A 101 -3.47 16.10 -6.40
CA ILE A 101 -4.58 16.12 -5.45
C ILE A 101 -4.19 16.91 -4.20
N ASP A 102 -5.18 17.48 -3.54
CA ASP A 102 -5.00 17.98 -2.19
C ASP A 102 -4.86 16.77 -1.24
N VAL A 103 -3.79 16.76 -0.47
CA VAL A 103 -3.56 15.73 0.54
C VAL A 103 -4.01 16.30 1.89
N GLU A 104 -5.00 15.71 2.48
CA GLU A 104 -5.28 15.95 3.89
C GLU A 104 -4.15 15.34 4.71
N HIS A 105 -3.36 16.16 5.39
CA HIS A 105 -2.36 15.70 6.35
C HIS A 105 -3.07 15.20 7.62
N ALA A 106 -3.94 14.22 7.47
CA ALA A 106 -4.49 13.51 8.60
C ALA A 106 -3.43 12.53 9.10
N HIS A 107 -2.95 12.75 10.30
CA HIS A 107 -2.15 11.74 11.00
C HIS A 107 -2.98 10.46 11.06
N SER A 108 -2.45 9.39 10.51
CA SER A 108 -3.07 8.08 10.61
C SER A 108 -2.03 7.08 11.08
N PHE A 109 -2.46 6.02 11.77
CA PHE A 109 -1.57 4.93 12.17
C PHE A 109 -0.98 4.18 10.95
N ALA A 110 -1.42 4.51 9.75
CA ALA A 110 -0.92 3.95 8.48
C ALA A 110 0.14 4.87 7.84
N GLU A 111 1.07 5.38 8.64
CA GLU A 111 2.18 6.19 8.16
C GLU A 111 2.96 5.48 7.04
N GLY A 112 3.30 6.23 5.99
CA GLY A 112 3.98 5.69 4.80
C GLY A 112 3.09 4.95 3.80
N PHE A 113 1.79 4.77 4.09
CA PHE A 113 0.84 4.19 3.15
C PHE A 113 0.05 5.25 2.36
N SER A 114 -0.02 6.47 2.83
CA SER A 114 -0.60 7.58 2.05
C SER A 114 0.25 7.83 0.80
N GLY A 115 -0.37 7.81 -0.38
CA GLY A 115 0.23 8.33 -1.59
C GLY A 115 0.52 9.82 -1.41
N GLY A 116 1.56 10.37 -2.04
CA GLY A 116 1.82 11.80 -2.03
C GLY A 116 0.73 12.59 -2.78
N PRO A 117 0.93 13.87 -3.01
CA PRO A 117 -0.02 14.70 -3.75
C PRO A 117 -0.18 14.29 -5.21
N THR A 118 0.73 13.50 -5.73
CA THR A 118 0.70 13.02 -7.12
C THR A 118 1.40 11.67 -7.26
N VAL A 119 1.12 10.95 -8.33
CA VAL A 119 1.84 9.72 -8.68
C VAL A 119 3.27 10.06 -9.10
N ILE A 120 4.25 9.32 -8.56
CA ILE A 120 5.66 9.50 -8.91
C ILE A 120 5.83 9.32 -10.43
N LYS A 121 6.45 10.31 -11.09
CA LYS A 121 6.55 10.38 -12.55
C LYS A 121 7.18 9.12 -13.16
N GLU A 122 8.23 8.60 -12.55
CA GLU A 122 8.95 7.41 -13.01
C GLU A 122 8.14 6.12 -12.81
N VAL A 123 7.20 6.13 -11.88
CA VAL A 123 6.33 4.99 -11.54
C VAL A 123 5.06 4.96 -12.42
N TRP A 124 4.59 6.14 -12.85
CA TRP A 124 3.35 6.27 -13.61
C TRP A 124 3.24 5.35 -14.83
N PRO A 125 4.24 5.22 -15.71
CA PRO A 125 4.11 4.35 -16.88
C PRO A 125 3.84 2.89 -16.51
N VAL A 126 4.39 2.43 -15.39
CA VAL A 126 4.18 1.06 -14.90
C VAL A 126 2.76 0.89 -14.37
N MET A 127 2.26 1.88 -13.62
CA MET A 127 0.87 1.86 -13.11
C MET A 127 -0.13 1.87 -14.26
N ALA A 128 0.03 2.80 -15.20
CA ALA A 128 -0.86 2.96 -16.34
C ALA A 128 -0.90 1.73 -17.26
N ALA A 129 0.20 0.99 -17.36
CA ALA A 129 0.29 -0.18 -18.22
C ALA A 129 -0.27 -1.47 -17.58
N ASN A 130 -0.25 -1.59 -16.24
CA ASN A 130 -0.46 -2.88 -15.58
C ASN A 130 -1.66 -2.92 -14.63
N LEU A 131 -2.24 -1.78 -14.25
CA LEU A 131 -3.36 -1.76 -13.32
C LEU A 131 -4.71 -1.66 -14.03
N ASP A 132 -5.65 -2.44 -13.54
CA ASP A 132 -7.05 -2.41 -13.97
C ASP A 132 -7.87 -1.39 -13.14
N GLY A 133 -7.36 -0.96 -11.99
CA GLY A 133 -7.99 0.05 -11.15
C GLY A 133 -7.30 0.28 -9.82
N SER A 134 -7.82 1.25 -9.09
CA SER A 134 -7.46 1.52 -7.70
C SER A 134 -8.72 1.70 -6.87
N ALA A 135 -8.73 1.14 -5.66
CA ALA A 135 -9.84 1.20 -4.72
C ALA A 135 -9.43 1.98 -3.46
N LEU A 136 -10.33 2.81 -2.96
CA LEU A 136 -10.10 3.61 -1.77
C LEU A 136 -10.67 2.95 -0.52
N MET A 137 -10.03 3.23 0.62
CA MET A 137 -10.53 2.88 1.94
C MET A 137 -10.32 4.02 2.92
N SER A 138 -11.14 4.05 3.96
CA SER A 138 -10.99 4.97 5.09
C SER A 138 -10.02 4.42 6.14
N VAL A 139 -9.53 5.30 7.01
CA VAL A 139 -8.69 4.92 8.16
C VAL A 139 -9.45 3.96 9.09
N ALA A 140 -10.75 4.19 9.31
CA ALA A 140 -11.59 3.33 10.13
C ALA A 140 -11.73 1.91 9.54
N GLU A 141 -11.96 1.77 8.24
CA GLU A 141 -12.00 0.48 7.55
C GLU A 141 -10.66 -0.25 7.66
N LEU A 142 -9.57 0.51 7.58
CA LEU A 142 -8.23 -0.04 7.71
C LEU A 142 -8.01 -0.63 9.12
N ALA A 143 -8.37 0.10 10.19
CA ALA A 143 -8.30 -0.37 11.57
C ALA A 143 -9.15 -1.64 11.80
N GLN A 144 -10.38 -1.67 11.26
CA GLN A 144 -11.24 -2.84 11.34
C GLN A 144 -10.59 -4.08 10.70
N ASN A 145 -9.87 -3.91 9.60
CA ASN A 145 -9.21 -5.02 8.90
C ASN A 145 -7.88 -5.43 9.56
N VAL A 146 -7.15 -4.54 10.21
CA VAL A 146 -6.05 -4.92 11.12
C VAL A 146 -6.58 -5.81 12.24
N LYS A 147 -7.69 -5.42 12.89
CA LYS A 147 -8.36 -6.23 13.91
C LYS A 147 -8.85 -7.58 13.37
N LEU A 148 -9.45 -7.58 12.17
CA LEU A 148 -9.92 -8.80 11.51
C LEU A 148 -8.76 -9.80 11.31
N LEU A 149 -7.64 -9.34 10.75
CA LEU A 149 -6.47 -10.16 10.49
C LEU A 149 -5.85 -10.68 11.79
N ALA A 150 -5.72 -9.83 12.80
CA ALA A 150 -5.18 -10.24 14.11
C ALA A 150 -6.06 -11.30 14.79
N THR A 151 -7.39 -11.12 14.79
CA THR A 151 -8.31 -11.98 15.54
C THR A 151 -8.76 -13.23 14.80
N ARG A 152 -8.79 -13.20 13.45
CA ARG A 152 -9.30 -14.31 12.63
C ARG A 152 -8.19 -15.10 11.93
N GLN A 153 -7.10 -14.44 11.57
CA GLN A 153 -5.99 -15.06 10.88
C GLN A 153 -4.73 -15.18 11.76
N HIS A 154 -4.76 -14.58 12.95
CA HIS A 154 -3.64 -14.52 13.89
C HIS A 154 -2.38 -13.88 13.28
N LEU A 155 -2.59 -12.90 12.39
CA LEU A 155 -1.55 -12.12 11.74
C LEU A 155 -1.47 -10.73 12.36
N VAL A 156 -0.29 -10.36 12.84
CA VAL A 156 0.02 -8.97 13.21
C VAL A 156 0.41 -8.23 11.94
N VAL A 157 -0.37 -7.23 11.59
CA VAL A 157 -0.16 -6.42 10.37
C VAL A 157 -0.19 -4.94 10.71
N GLU A 158 0.55 -4.15 9.96
CA GLU A 158 0.42 -2.69 9.94
C GLU A 158 -0.74 -2.24 9.05
N GLY A 159 -1.04 -0.95 9.03
CA GLY A 159 -2.10 -0.40 8.20
C GLY A 159 -1.95 -0.77 6.72
N ALA A 160 -0.78 -0.55 6.13
CA ALA A 160 -0.51 -0.94 4.74
C ALA A 160 -0.72 -2.45 4.50
N GLY A 161 -0.36 -3.29 5.48
CA GLY A 161 -0.53 -4.73 5.41
C GLY A 161 -2.00 -5.18 5.36
N ALA A 162 -2.91 -4.42 5.99
CA ALA A 162 -4.34 -4.74 5.98
C ALA A 162 -5.10 -4.17 4.77
N ALA A 163 -4.51 -3.25 4.04
CA ALA A 163 -5.18 -2.44 3.03
C ALA A 163 -5.82 -3.26 1.90
N ALA A 164 -5.09 -4.23 1.35
CA ALA A 164 -5.60 -5.08 0.28
C ALA A 164 -6.81 -5.90 0.73
N VAL A 165 -6.80 -6.38 1.97
CA VAL A 165 -7.92 -7.12 2.56
C VAL A 165 -9.12 -6.20 2.76
N ALA A 166 -8.91 -4.96 3.23
CA ALA A 166 -9.98 -4.00 3.46
C ALA A 166 -10.82 -3.74 2.21
N VAL A 167 -10.18 -3.44 1.08
CA VAL A 167 -10.92 -3.17 -0.17
C VAL A 167 -11.54 -4.44 -0.78
N ALA A 168 -10.91 -5.60 -0.60
CA ALA A 168 -11.44 -6.87 -1.09
C ALA A 168 -12.70 -7.28 -0.31
N VAL A 169 -12.67 -7.23 1.03
CA VAL A 169 -13.83 -7.52 1.89
C VAL A 169 -14.98 -6.55 1.63
N ALA A 170 -14.67 -5.28 1.34
CA ALA A 170 -15.66 -4.28 0.95
C ALA A 170 -16.21 -4.45 -0.49
N GLY A 171 -15.73 -5.44 -1.26
CA GLY A 171 -16.17 -5.70 -2.63
C GLY A 171 -15.76 -4.66 -3.66
N ARG A 172 -14.72 -3.85 -3.37
CA ARG A 172 -14.33 -2.70 -4.20
C ARG A 172 -13.34 -3.03 -5.33
N VAL A 173 -12.90 -4.28 -5.43
CA VAL A 173 -11.92 -4.72 -6.43
C VAL A 173 -12.55 -5.38 -7.66
N GLY A 174 -13.83 -5.19 -7.85
CA GLY A 174 -14.57 -5.69 -9.01
C GLY A 174 -14.57 -7.22 -9.16
N ALA A 175 -14.33 -7.97 -8.07
CA ALA A 175 -14.38 -9.42 -8.08
C ALA A 175 -15.83 -9.90 -8.19
N LYS A 176 -16.05 -10.95 -8.99
CA LYS A 176 -17.34 -11.59 -9.16
C LYS A 176 -17.49 -12.77 -8.20
N PRO A 177 -18.72 -13.19 -7.88
CA PRO A 177 -18.93 -14.40 -7.10
C PRO A 177 -18.22 -15.62 -7.71
N GLY A 178 -17.44 -16.31 -6.88
CA GLY A 178 -16.65 -17.47 -7.28
C GLY A 178 -15.24 -17.18 -7.81
N GLU A 179 -14.89 -15.92 -8.04
CA GLU A 179 -13.53 -15.54 -8.42
C GLU A 179 -12.56 -15.59 -7.23
N LYS A 180 -11.33 -15.96 -7.53
CA LYS A 180 -10.23 -16.05 -6.56
C LYS A 180 -9.49 -14.72 -6.47
N VAL A 181 -9.48 -14.14 -5.28
CA VAL A 181 -8.82 -12.87 -4.98
C VAL A 181 -7.62 -13.11 -4.08
N VAL A 182 -6.46 -12.66 -4.50
CA VAL A 182 -5.25 -12.63 -3.68
C VAL A 182 -5.02 -11.22 -3.16
N CYS A 183 -4.93 -11.08 -1.84
CA CYS A 183 -4.60 -9.83 -1.17
C CYS A 183 -3.17 -9.90 -0.63
N VAL A 184 -2.32 -8.99 -1.06
CA VAL A 184 -0.93 -8.92 -0.57
C VAL A 184 -0.92 -8.26 0.81
N VAL A 185 -0.59 -9.05 1.84
CA VAL A 185 -0.36 -8.58 3.21
C VAL A 185 1.12 -8.19 3.33
N SER A 186 1.41 -6.90 3.12
CA SER A 186 2.76 -6.43 2.80
C SER A 186 3.68 -6.22 3.99
N GLY A 187 3.14 -5.97 5.20
CA GLY A 187 3.98 -5.69 6.36
C GLY A 187 3.27 -5.79 7.70
N GLY A 188 4.07 -5.79 8.77
CA GLY A 188 3.59 -5.96 10.15
C GLY A 188 4.28 -5.03 11.15
N HIS A 189 4.90 -3.92 10.70
CA HIS A 189 5.56 -2.96 11.56
C HIS A 189 4.55 -1.97 12.15
N ILE A 190 3.84 -2.38 13.18
CA ILE A 190 2.87 -1.58 13.92
C ILE A 190 3.27 -1.44 15.38
N ASP A 191 3.12 -0.25 15.95
CA ASP A 191 3.38 -0.03 17.36
C ASP A 191 2.41 -0.84 18.23
N ALA A 192 2.92 -1.45 19.29
CA ALA A 192 2.13 -2.31 20.17
C ALA A 192 0.98 -1.54 20.84
N SER A 193 1.16 -0.24 21.17
CA SER A 193 0.11 0.62 21.70
C SER A 193 -1.01 0.83 20.71
N VAL A 194 -0.67 1.15 19.44
CA VAL A 194 -1.63 1.34 18.35
C VAL A 194 -2.41 0.05 18.08
N LEU A 195 -1.71 -1.10 18.04
CA LEU A 195 -2.38 -2.39 17.89
C LEU A 195 -3.33 -2.68 19.05
N ALA A 196 -2.93 -2.38 20.29
CA ALA A 196 -3.78 -2.57 21.48
C ALA A 196 -5.05 -1.71 21.42
N GLU A 197 -4.95 -0.45 20.97
CA GLU A 197 -6.08 0.43 20.75
C GLU A 197 -7.04 -0.13 19.70
N ILE A 198 -6.52 -0.54 18.55
CA ILE A 198 -7.32 -1.18 17.49
C ILE A 198 -8.05 -2.42 17.99
N LEU A 199 -7.37 -3.28 18.74
CA LEU A 199 -7.96 -4.51 19.27
C LEU A 199 -9.02 -4.24 20.35
N SER A 200 -8.84 -3.19 21.15
CA SER A 200 -9.79 -2.78 22.20
C SER A 200 -11.09 -2.21 21.65
N GLY A 201 -11.15 -1.86 20.36
CA GLY A 201 -12.36 -1.38 19.71
C GLY A 201 -12.61 0.11 19.90
N VAL A 202 -11.57 0.92 19.79
CA VAL A 202 -11.73 2.37 19.59
C VAL A 202 -12.46 2.55 18.27
N GLU A 203 -13.74 2.92 18.32
CA GLU A 203 -14.61 3.05 17.14
C GLU A 203 -14.41 4.37 16.40
N GLU A 204 -13.83 5.37 17.07
CA GLU A 204 -13.58 6.70 16.53
C GLU A 204 -12.07 6.97 16.51
N TRP A 205 -11.48 6.86 15.34
CA TRP A 205 -10.18 7.45 15.05
C TRP A 205 -10.41 8.92 14.71
N ASP A 206 -10.56 9.73 15.74
CA ASP A 206 -10.61 11.17 15.54
C ASP A 206 -9.25 11.67 15.10
N LYS A 207 -9.24 12.63 14.18
CA LYS A 207 -8.03 13.18 13.52
C LYS A 207 -7.03 13.77 14.53
N ASP A 208 -7.46 13.99 15.76
CA ASP A 208 -6.67 14.62 16.82
C ASP A 208 -6.13 13.65 17.89
N ASP A 209 -6.56 12.38 17.93
CA ASP A 209 -6.26 11.45 19.03
C ASP A 209 -5.04 10.56 18.81
N VAL A 210 -4.41 10.60 17.64
CA VAL A 210 -3.12 9.91 17.47
C VAL A 210 -2.00 10.82 17.98
N ALA A 211 -1.96 11.02 19.29
CA ALA A 211 -0.79 11.54 19.95
C ALA A 211 0.34 10.51 19.81
N ILE A 212 1.16 10.69 18.80
CA ILE A 212 2.46 10.01 18.76
C ILE A 212 3.16 10.40 20.05
N ALA A 213 3.30 9.44 20.95
CA ALA A 213 4.15 9.63 22.12
C ALA A 213 5.54 9.97 21.57
N LYS A 214 5.93 11.24 21.71
CA LYS A 214 7.29 11.67 21.39
C LYS A 214 8.21 10.97 22.39
N LEU A 215 8.90 9.93 21.93
CA LEU A 215 10.08 9.40 22.58
C LEU A 215 11.26 10.35 22.35
#